data_8a486025147f47393330b887bb5120cc
#
_entry.id   8a486025147f47393330b887bb5120cc
#
_cell.length_a   1.000
_cell.length_b   1.000
_cell.length_c   1.000
_cell.angle_alpha   90.00
_cell.angle_beta   90.00
_cell.angle_gamma   90.00
#
_symmetry.space_group_name_H-M   'P 1'
#
loop_
_entity.id
_entity.type
_entity.pdbx_description
1 polymer ?
#
loop_
_entity_poly.entity_id
_entity_poly.type
_entity_poly.pdbx_seq_one_letter_code
_entity_poly.pdbx_strand_id
1 'polypeptide(L)'
;MNDNIQDFLNSELEAIQTEEGKSTELLAPAKPAGIEILNPADFPDLDDAEEGISLETKYKEFAQGEIVRAIFNGMGKMSKRNAQGGLDEIPAVYFQTKTGVYLNGGDNLVNQLMHVRAGTPIQITFLGKQKTKSGNNVNKFDVKILNVRSTNPF
;
A
#
# COMPACT_ATOMS: atom_id res chain seq x y z
N MET A 1 12.92 0.13 52.61
CA MET A 1 12.62 0.91 51.64
C MET A 1 13.22 0.54 50.40
N ASN A 2 14.48 0.38 50.26
CA ASN A 2 15.06 -0.04 49.03
C ASN A 2 14.56 -1.36 48.58
N ASP A 3 14.23 -2.21 49.52
CA ASP A 3 13.76 -3.53 49.16
C ASP A 3 12.43 -3.43 48.42
N ASN A 4 11.61 -2.52 48.81
CA ASN A 4 10.34 -2.39 48.14
C ASN A 4 10.51 -1.92 46.71
N ILE A 5 11.44 -1.05 46.49
CA ILE A 5 11.68 -0.58 45.16
C ILE A 5 12.25 -1.69 44.31
N GLN A 6 13.11 -2.49 44.91
CA GLN A 6 13.71 -3.57 44.17
C GLN A 6 12.64 -4.61 43.79
N ASP A 7 11.76 -4.92 44.67
CA ASP A 7 10.72 -5.87 44.39
C ASP A 7 9.80 -5.34 43.29
N PHE A 8 9.52 -4.05 43.29
CA PHE A 8 8.67 -3.47 42.32
C PHE A 8 9.35 -3.56 40.95
N LEU A 9 10.61 -3.24 40.84
CA LEU A 9 11.32 -3.32 39.62
C LEU A 9 11.41 -4.75 39.10
N ASN A 10 11.66 -5.68 39.98
CA ASN A 10 11.74 -7.07 39.57
C ASN A 10 10.37 -7.55 39.05
N SER A 11 9.33 -7.14 39.68
CA SER A 11 8.02 -7.52 39.23
C SER A 11 7.72 -6.98 37.87
N GLU A 12 8.10 -5.76 37.61
CA GLU A 12 7.90 -5.23 36.33
C GLU A 12 8.70 -5.90 35.30
N LEU A 13 9.93 -6.23 35.56
CA LEU A 13 10.76 -6.94 34.61
C LEU A 13 10.19 -8.30 34.32
N GLU A 14 9.70 -8.97 35.32
CA GLU A 14 9.13 -10.26 35.08
C GLU A 14 7.86 -10.17 34.27
N ALA A 15 7.07 -9.20 34.51
CA ALA A 15 5.87 -9.02 33.73
C ALA A 15 6.19 -8.76 32.27
N ILE A 16 7.16 -7.95 32.00
CA ILE A 16 7.54 -7.70 30.67
C ILE A 16 8.07 -8.93 30.00
N GLN A 17 8.90 -9.67 30.69
CA GLN A 17 9.43 -10.85 30.11
C GLN A 17 8.36 -11.86 29.89
N THR A 18 7.43 -11.97 30.76
CA THR A 18 6.42 -12.94 30.64
C THR A 18 5.57 -12.58 29.58
N GLU A 19 5.32 -11.36 29.44
CA GLU A 19 4.54 -11.00 28.48
C GLU A 19 5.17 -11.19 27.34
N GLU A 20 6.31 -11.03 27.35
CA GLU A 20 6.82 -11.27 26.27
C GLU A 20 7.28 -12.39 26.34
N GLY A 21 7.20 -12.83 27.25
CA GLY A 21 7.49 -13.74 27.25
C GLY A 21 7.20 -14.49 27.18
N LYS A 22 7.17 -14.50 27.51
CA LYS A 22 7.17 -14.86 27.15
C LYS A 22 7.66 -14.53 26.37
N SER A 23 7.95 -14.15 26.05
CA SER A 23 8.28 -13.67 25.09
C SER A 23 9.41 -14.00 24.65
N THR A 24 9.84 -14.38 25.04
CA THR A 24 10.91 -14.56 24.64
C THR A 24 11.09 -15.44 23.79
N GLU A 25 10.42 -16.07 23.67
CA GLU A 25 10.47 -16.82 22.84
C GLU A 25 10.67 -16.41 21.77
N LEU A 26 10.89 -15.76 21.71
CA LEU A 26 11.06 -15.29 20.81
C LEU A 26 11.76 -15.49 20.00
N LEU A 27 12.14 -15.79 20.02
CA LEU A 27 12.65 -15.95 19.28
C LEU A 27 12.42 -16.36 18.23
N ALA A 28 11.77 -16.93 18.20
CA ALA A 28 11.15 -17.17 17.06
C ALA A 28 10.93 -15.93 16.45
N PRO A 29 10.90 -15.88 15.25
CA PRO A 29 10.61 -14.75 14.61
C PRO A 29 9.35 -14.34 15.15
N ALA A 30 9.27 -13.22 15.52
CA ALA A 30 8.14 -12.74 16.08
C ALA A 30 7.05 -12.85 15.11
N LYS A 31 5.96 -13.41 15.52
CA LYS A 31 4.79 -13.43 14.74
C LYS A 31 4.26 -12.03 14.71
N PRO A 32 4.01 -11.43 13.56
CA PRO A 32 3.47 -10.10 13.50
C PRO A 32 2.12 -10.06 14.19
N ALA A 33 1.81 -8.94 14.78
CA ALA A 33 0.57 -8.80 15.50
C ALA A 33 -0.60 -9.01 14.56
N GLY A 34 -1.60 -9.71 15.01
CA GLY A 34 -2.79 -9.96 14.22
C GLY A 34 -2.76 -11.13 13.28
N ILE A 35 -1.64 -11.84 13.22
CA ILE A 35 -1.55 -12.98 12.34
C ILE A 35 -1.66 -14.25 13.13
N GLU A 36 -2.54 -15.13 12.72
CA GLU A 36 -2.66 -16.43 13.34
C GLU A 36 -2.05 -17.45 12.42
N ILE A 37 -1.35 -18.39 12.98
CA ILE A 37 -0.78 -19.49 12.23
C ILE A 37 -1.74 -20.64 12.31
N LEU A 38 -2.18 -21.12 11.17
CA LEU A 38 -3.16 -22.19 11.15
C LEU A 38 -2.57 -23.52 11.57
N ASN A 39 -3.38 -24.33 12.23
CA ASN A 39 -3.03 -25.69 12.53
C ASN A 39 -2.93 -26.43 11.21
N PRO A 40 -1.93 -27.30 11.03
CA PRO A 40 -1.82 -28.03 9.77
C PRO A 40 -3.08 -28.81 9.41
N ALA A 41 -3.83 -29.26 10.37
CA ALA A 41 -5.05 -30.00 10.09
C ALA A 41 -6.15 -29.11 9.51
N ASP A 42 -6.07 -27.83 9.74
CA ASP A 42 -7.06 -26.87 9.27
C ASP A 42 -6.58 -26.14 8.02
N PHE A 43 -5.42 -26.52 7.49
CA PHE A 43 -4.88 -25.84 6.33
C PHE A 43 -5.70 -26.20 5.10
N PRO A 44 -6.20 -25.20 4.35
CA PRO A 44 -7.03 -25.51 3.19
C PRO A 44 -6.21 -26.08 2.04
N ASP A 45 -6.90 -26.75 1.15
CA ASP A 45 -6.27 -27.27 -0.06
C ASP A 45 -6.15 -26.10 -1.03
N LEU A 46 -4.94 -25.61 -1.19
CA LEU A 46 -4.69 -24.46 -2.06
C LEU A 46 -4.38 -24.85 -3.49
N ASP A 47 -4.17 -26.14 -3.75
CA ASP A 47 -3.80 -26.57 -5.09
C ASP A 47 -4.94 -26.39 -6.08
N ASP A 48 -6.17 -26.51 -5.61
CA ASP A 48 -7.33 -26.34 -6.46
C ASP A 48 -7.96 -24.95 -6.36
N ALA A 49 -7.31 -24.04 -5.64
CA ALA A 49 -7.85 -22.69 -5.48
C ALA A 49 -7.70 -21.91 -6.79
N GLU A 50 -8.68 -21.06 -7.05
CA GLU A 50 -8.60 -20.21 -8.23
C GLU A 50 -7.64 -19.07 -7.98
N GLU A 51 -6.94 -18.68 -9.02
CA GLU A 51 -6.02 -17.56 -8.91
C GLU A 51 -6.79 -16.26 -8.73
N GLY A 52 -6.36 -15.48 -7.81
CA GLY A 52 -6.96 -14.18 -7.55
C GLY A 52 -6.16 -13.07 -8.22
N ILE A 53 -6.11 -11.93 -7.57
CA ILE A 53 -5.42 -10.77 -8.10
C ILE A 53 -3.93 -10.88 -7.85
N SER A 54 -3.14 -10.57 -8.86
CA SER A 54 -1.69 -10.53 -8.72
C SER A 54 -1.28 -9.39 -7.79
N LEU A 55 -0.37 -9.67 -6.87
CA LEU A 55 0.17 -8.65 -5.99
C LEU A 55 1.42 -7.97 -6.57
N GLU A 56 1.84 -8.40 -7.75
CA GLU A 56 2.94 -7.75 -8.40
C GLU A 56 2.50 -6.36 -8.83
N THR A 57 3.27 -5.35 -8.48
CA THR A 57 2.94 -3.98 -8.85
C THR A 57 3.47 -3.70 -10.25
N LYS A 58 2.60 -3.29 -11.14
CA LYS A 58 2.96 -3.04 -12.52
C LYS A 58 2.76 -1.57 -12.84
N TYR A 59 3.59 -1.08 -13.76
CA TYR A 59 3.42 0.28 -14.24
C TYR A 59 2.18 0.35 -15.12
N LYS A 60 1.33 1.33 -14.87
CA LYS A 60 0.10 1.49 -15.65
C LYS A 60 0.33 2.52 -16.76
N GLU A 61 0.19 2.09 -17.99
CA GLU A 61 0.16 2.99 -19.11
C GLU A 61 -1.29 3.21 -19.47
N PHE A 62 -1.67 4.47 -19.61
CA PHE A 62 -3.05 4.82 -19.91
C PHE A 62 -3.20 5.10 -21.40
N ALA A 63 -4.27 4.58 -21.98
CA ALA A 63 -4.66 4.97 -23.34
C ALA A 63 -5.47 6.26 -23.25
N GLN A 64 -5.43 7.04 -24.29
CA GLN A 64 -6.16 8.31 -24.27
C GLN A 64 -7.65 8.07 -24.10
N GLY A 65 -8.26 8.75 -23.16
CA GLY A 65 -9.66 8.60 -22.85
C GLY A 65 -9.97 7.43 -21.92
N GLU A 66 -8.95 6.68 -21.53
CA GLU A 66 -9.18 5.52 -20.66
C GLU A 66 -9.64 5.97 -19.28
N ILE A 67 -10.62 5.26 -18.76
CA ILE A 67 -11.15 5.52 -17.42
C ILE A 67 -10.87 4.30 -16.56
N VAL A 68 -10.23 4.52 -15.42
CA VAL A 68 -9.88 3.45 -14.49
C VAL A 68 -10.50 3.75 -13.15
N ARG A 69 -11.23 2.79 -12.60
CA ARG A 69 -11.76 2.89 -11.24
C ARG A 69 -10.91 2.01 -10.34
N ALA A 70 -10.47 2.56 -9.24
CA ALA A 70 -9.49 1.92 -8.40
C ALA A 70 -9.62 2.36 -6.95
N ILE A 71 -8.94 1.64 -6.09
CA ILE A 71 -8.73 2.09 -4.71
C ILE A 71 -7.33 2.68 -4.66
N PHE A 72 -7.23 3.92 -4.23
CA PHE A 72 -5.94 4.57 -4.09
C PHE A 72 -5.20 3.96 -2.90
N ASN A 73 -4.00 3.45 -3.12
CA ASN A 73 -3.24 2.76 -2.08
C ASN A 73 -2.14 3.61 -1.46
N GLY A 74 -2.03 4.85 -1.87
CA GLY A 74 -1.05 5.76 -1.27
C GLY A 74 0.06 6.15 -2.20
N MET A 75 0.99 6.90 -1.67
CA MET A 75 2.12 7.42 -2.43
C MET A 75 3.35 6.57 -2.19
N GLY A 76 4.21 6.53 -3.17
CA GLY A 76 5.49 5.87 -3.06
C GLY A 76 6.46 6.50 -4.02
N LYS A 77 7.41 5.71 -4.49
CA LYS A 77 8.45 6.19 -5.39
C LYS A 77 8.68 5.17 -6.48
N MET A 78 9.10 5.66 -7.63
CA MET A 78 9.52 4.78 -8.70
C MET A 78 10.80 5.36 -9.31
N SER A 79 11.56 4.52 -10.00
CA SER A 79 12.78 4.95 -10.66
C SER A 79 12.47 5.29 -12.11
N LYS A 80 13.04 6.40 -12.57
CA LYS A 80 12.88 6.82 -13.94
C LYS A 80 14.25 7.13 -14.51
N ARG A 81 14.51 6.69 -15.73
CA ARG A 81 15.78 6.95 -16.37
C ARG A 81 15.84 8.41 -16.80
N ASN A 82 16.93 9.07 -16.45
CA ASN A 82 17.10 10.48 -16.80
C ASN A 82 17.85 10.63 -18.10
N ALA A 83 18.04 11.86 -18.55
CA ALA A 83 18.67 12.15 -19.82
C ALA A 83 20.12 11.71 -19.89
N GLN A 84 20.78 11.60 -18.75
CA GLN A 84 22.17 11.17 -18.67
C GLN A 84 22.31 9.67 -18.56
N GLY A 85 21.20 8.93 -18.60
CA GLY A 85 21.26 7.48 -18.49
C GLY A 85 21.23 6.93 -17.06
N GLY A 86 21.23 7.80 -16.07
CA GLY A 86 21.10 7.38 -14.66
C GLY A 86 19.64 7.20 -14.29
N LEU A 87 19.42 6.87 -13.03
CA LEU A 87 18.09 6.66 -12.51
C LEU A 87 17.76 7.72 -11.46
N ASP A 88 16.62 8.36 -11.63
CA ASP A 88 16.09 9.30 -10.66
C ASP A 88 14.91 8.65 -9.95
N GLU A 89 14.77 8.90 -8.66
CA GLU A 89 13.60 8.49 -7.94
C GLU A 89 12.57 9.59 -8.04
N ILE A 90 11.37 9.25 -8.44
CA ILE A 90 10.27 10.20 -8.53
C ILE A 90 9.08 9.72 -7.74
N PRO A 91 8.23 10.62 -7.28
CA PRO A 91 7.02 10.20 -6.57
C PRO A 91 6.11 9.42 -7.51
N ALA A 92 5.39 8.49 -6.95
CA ALA A 92 4.45 7.68 -7.71
C ALA A 92 3.20 7.44 -6.87
N VAL A 93 2.10 7.20 -7.55
CA VAL A 93 0.85 6.81 -6.89
C VAL A 93 0.65 5.33 -7.10
N TYR A 94 0.13 4.67 -6.08
CA TYR A 94 -0.19 3.25 -6.15
C TYR A 94 -1.70 3.10 -6.06
N PHE A 95 -2.25 2.26 -6.88
CA PHE A 95 -3.69 2.03 -6.87
C PHE A 95 -4.00 0.60 -7.26
N GLN A 96 -5.12 0.09 -6.78
CA GLN A 96 -5.53 -1.27 -7.03
C GLN A 96 -6.83 -1.30 -7.81
N THR A 97 -6.85 -2.08 -8.86
CA THR A 97 -8.06 -2.32 -9.65
C THR A 97 -8.45 -3.78 -9.52
N LYS A 98 -9.46 -4.19 -10.25
CA LYS A 98 -9.85 -5.60 -10.24
C LYS A 98 -8.79 -6.50 -10.84
N THR A 99 -7.89 -5.96 -11.64
CA THR A 99 -6.88 -6.78 -12.32
C THR A 99 -5.52 -6.78 -11.64
N GLY A 100 -5.32 -5.96 -10.65
CA GLY A 100 -4.05 -5.96 -9.94
C GLY A 100 -3.69 -4.63 -9.34
N VAL A 101 -2.45 -4.52 -8.93
CA VAL A 101 -1.90 -3.32 -8.30
C VAL A 101 -1.00 -2.61 -9.31
N TYR A 102 -1.19 -1.31 -9.44
CA TYR A 102 -0.49 -0.52 -10.43
C TYR A 102 0.14 0.71 -9.81
N LEU A 103 1.12 1.25 -10.51
CA LEU A 103 1.73 2.53 -10.12
C LEU A 103 1.87 3.43 -11.34
N ASN A 104 1.92 4.70 -11.10
CA ASN A 104 2.16 5.68 -12.16
C ASN A 104 2.79 6.92 -11.53
N GLY A 105 3.79 7.48 -12.19
CA GLY A 105 4.53 8.63 -11.68
C GLY A 105 4.26 9.93 -12.43
N GLY A 106 3.16 10.04 -13.13
CA GLY A 106 2.85 11.27 -13.85
C GLY A 106 2.61 12.43 -12.90
N ASP A 107 3.28 13.55 -13.15
CA ASP A 107 3.23 14.69 -12.23
C ASP A 107 1.80 15.17 -11.97
N ASN A 108 0.99 15.24 -12.99
CA ASN A 108 -0.37 15.70 -12.82
C ASN A 108 -1.19 14.76 -11.96
N LEU A 109 -1.01 13.46 -12.13
CA LEU A 109 -1.70 12.46 -11.34
C LEU A 109 -1.22 12.49 -9.88
N VAL A 110 0.10 12.57 -9.70
CA VAL A 110 0.68 12.63 -8.37
C VAL A 110 0.15 13.86 -7.62
N ASN A 111 0.14 15.00 -8.29
CA ASN A 111 -0.31 16.24 -7.65
C ASN A 111 -1.77 16.18 -7.23
N GLN A 112 -2.61 15.52 -7.99
CA GLN A 112 -4.02 15.41 -7.62
C GLN A 112 -4.26 14.45 -6.47
N LEU A 113 -3.39 13.43 -6.32
CA LEU A 113 -3.60 12.40 -5.30
C LEU A 113 -2.77 12.58 -4.04
N MET A 114 -1.81 13.50 -4.03
CA MET A 114 -0.86 13.58 -2.92
C MET A 114 -1.51 13.89 -1.58
N HIS A 115 -2.70 14.45 -1.57
CA HIS A 115 -3.38 14.76 -0.31
C HIS A 115 -4.60 13.87 -0.07
N VAL A 116 -4.78 12.85 -0.90
CA VAL A 116 -5.90 11.95 -0.76
C VAL A 116 -5.50 10.81 0.16
N ARG A 117 -6.41 10.36 1.00
CA ARG A 117 -6.13 9.31 1.96
C ARG A 117 -6.07 7.96 1.25
N ALA A 118 -5.10 7.12 1.62
CA ALA A 118 -5.05 5.75 1.12
C ALA A 118 -6.33 5.01 1.49
N GLY A 119 -6.81 4.19 0.59
CA GLY A 119 -8.07 3.48 0.76
C GLY A 119 -9.25 4.17 0.11
N THR A 120 -9.04 5.36 -0.45
CA THR A 120 -10.12 6.11 -1.08
C THR A 120 -10.43 5.55 -2.47
N PRO A 121 -11.69 5.28 -2.78
CA PRO A 121 -12.07 4.88 -4.13
C PRO A 121 -11.98 6.07 -5.06
N ILE A 122 -11.35 5.88 -6.21
CA ILE A 122 -11.11 6.98 -7.16
C ILE A 122 -11.43 6.54 -8.57
N GLN A 123 -11.65 7.53 -9.43
CA GLN A 123 -11.76 7.31 -10.86
C GLN A 123 -10.72 8.18 -11.53
N ILE A 124 -9.86 7.57 -12.32
CA ILE A 124 -8.81 8.26 -13.05
C ILE A 124 -9.18 8.25 -14.52
N THR A 125 -9.26 9.40 -15.15
CA THR A 125 -9.48 9.51 -16.59
C THR A 125 -8.24 10.12 -17.21
N PHE A 126 -7.67 9.45 -18.19
CA PHE A 126 -6.51 10.00 -18.90
C PHE A 126 -6.99 10.89 -20.04
N LEU A 127 -6.67 12.16 -19.95
CA LEU A 127 -7.12 13.14 -20.94
C LEU A 127 -6.15 13.29 -22.11
N GLY A 128 -5.02 12.62 -22.05
CA GLY A 128 -4.03 12.69 -23.12
C GLY A 128 -2.85 13.56 -22.75
N LYS A 129 -1.99 13.77 -23.70
CA LYS A 129 -0.80 14.60 -23.50
C LYS A 129 -1.12 16.04 -23.86
N GLN A 130 -0.61 16.94 -23.04
CA GLN A 130 -0.80 18.36 -23.26
C GLN A 130 0.54 19.05 -23.27
N LYS A 131 0.73 20.00 -24.17
CA LYS A 131 1.95 20.78 -24.23
C LYS A 131 1.93 21.84 -23.16
N THR A 132 3.04 21.98 -22.45
CA THR A 132 3.20 23.07 -21.49
C THR A 132 3.72 24.31 -22.23
N LYS A 133 3.77 25.42 -21.52
CA LYS A 133 4.31 26.65 -22.09
C LYS A 133 5.77 26.51 -22.47
N SER A 134 6.51 25.62 -21.80
CA SER A 134 7.91 25.38 -22.08
C SER A 134 8.11 24.42 -23.24
N GLY A 135 7.01 23.92 -23.84
CA GLY A 135 7.12 23.01 -24.98
C GLY A 135 7.20 21.54 -24.62
N ASN A 136 7.20 21.21 -23.34
CA ASN A 136 7.25 19.82 -22.91
C ASN A 136 5.85 19.22 -22.92
N ASN A 137 5.77 17.92 -23.14
CA ASN A 137 4.50 17.23 -23.06
C ASN A 137 4.30 16.67 -21.66
N VAL A 138 3.12 16.86 -21.12
CA VAL A 138 2.75 16.28 -19.84
C VAL A 138 1.47 15.48 -20.02
N ASN A 139 1.38 14.40 -19.27
CA ASN A 139 0.16 13.60 -19.26
C ASN A 139 -0.85 14.28 -18.35
N LYS A 140 -2.05 14.45 -18.87
CA LYS A 140 -3.11 15.14 -18.12
C LYS A 140 -4.15 14.12 -17.68
N PHE A 141 -4.52 14.21 -16.42
CA PHE A 141 -5.50 13.30 -15.83
C PHE A 141 -6.61 14.08 -15.15
N ASP A 142 -7.78 13.49 -15.07
CA ASP A 142 -8.88 13.99 -14.26
C ASP A 142 -9.15 12.92 -13.20
N VAL A 143 -9.03 13.27 -11.94
CA VAL A 143 -9.22 12.32 -10.86
C VAL A 143 -10.42 12.74 -10.04
N LYS A 144 -11.33 11.80 -9.82
CA LYS A 144 -12.52 12.04 -9.01
C LYS A 144 -12.58 11.04 -7.88
N ILE A 145 -13.07 11.46 -6.73
CA ILE A 145 -13.32 10.56 -5.63
C ILE A 145 -14.69 9.94 -5.86
N LEU A 146 -14.76 8.64 -5.71
CA LEU A 146 -16.02 7.93 -5.91
C LEU A 146 -16.76 7.78 -4.59
N ASN A 147 -18.06 8.00 -4.63
CA ASN A 147 -18.90 7.78 -3.47
C ASN A 147 -19.46 6.38 -3.57
N VAL A 148 -18.90 5.47 -2.78
CA VAL A 148 -19.32 4.10 -2.79
C VAL A 148 -20.35 3.92 -1.70
N ARG A 149 -21.54 3.49 -2.07
CA ARG A 149 -22.54 3.22 -1.06
C ARG A 149 -22.20 1.90 -0.38
N SER A 150 -22.31 1.91 0.92
CA SER A 150 -22.16 0.66 1.65
C SER A 150 -23.34 -0.22 1.34
N THR A 151 -23.06 -1.44 0.91
CA THR A 151 -24.13 -2.39 0.68
C THR A 151 -24.38 -3.20 1.92
N ASN A 152 -23.67 -2.90 2.98
CA ASN A 152 -23.79 -3.66 4.17
C ASN A 152 -24.65 -2.89 5.11
N PRO A 153 -25.88 -3.24 5.24
CA PRO A 153 -26.72 -2.49 6.09
C PRO A 153 -26.42 -2.90 7.48
N PHE A 154 -26.39 -2.18 8.36
CA PHE A 154 -26.30 -2.57 9.69
C PHE A 154 -26.71 -1.62 10.54
#